data_207a3c9fae2be9c1ba0718d12b6375bb
#
_entry.id   207a3c9fae2be9c1ba0718d12b6375bb
#
_cell.length_a   1.000
_cell.length_b   1.000
_cell.length_c   1.000
_cell.angle_alpha   90.00
_cell.angle_beta   90.00
_cell.angle_gamma   90.00
#
_symmetry.space_group_name_H-M   'P 1'
#
loop_
_entity.id
_entity.type
_entity.pdbx_description
1 polymer ?
#
loop_
_entity_poly.entity_id
_entity_poly.type
_entity_poly.pdbx_seq_one_letter_code
_entity_poly.pdbx_strand_id
1 'polypeptide(L)'
;MDATTIITQIFLPISLAIIMFGMGLTLVVNDFGRLFAYPKEVLIGLFNQLVFLPLIGFLIILLFDLNSSMAIGIMILSLCPGGPTSNLITQVARGNIGLSVTLTALASLITVFTIPIILSEAITYFTGETDVVIELPIVQTMLQILLITVIPVSIGMVIRKKNEAFALRMERPMRIASTVLFIIIFLLVMIANKDLIVEAMKEVGLATLLLNLSTMALGYLTAKIFGIKGKSQISITIESGIQNGTLAFVIATTILNNVEMGLPTGAYSIWMFITGGILMWRLGVTK
;
A
#
# COMPACT_ATOMS: atom_id res chain seq x y z
N MET A 1 -28.28 -1.66 -9.03
CA MET A 1 -26.92 -1.20 -8.71
C MET A 1 -26.46 -0.35 -9.88
N ASP A 2 -26.00 0.84 -9.63
CA ASP A 2 -25.39 1.68 -10.65
C ASP A 2 -23.99 1.17 -11.03
N ALA A 3 -23.45 1.66 -12.16
CA ALA A 3 -22.14 1.19 -12.67
C ALA A 3 -21.02 1.44 -11.66
N THR A 4 -21.06 2.55 -10.92
CA THR A 4 -20.05 2.91 -9.91
C THR A 4 -20.05 1.90 -8.76
N THR A 5 -21.22 1.53 -8.25
CA THR A 5 -21.38 0.52 -7.19
C THR A 5 -20.83 -0.84 -7.63
N ILE A 6 -21.13 -1.28 -8.87
CA ILE A 6 -20.59 -2.55 -9.40
C ILE A 6 -19.06 -2.50 -9.46
N ILE A 7 -18.49 -1.40 -9.94
CA ILE A 7 -17.03 -1.24 -10.04
C ILE A 7 -16.40 -1.28 -8.64
N THR A 8 -16.90 -0.52 -7.69
CA THR A 8 -16.27 -0.37 -6.36
C THR A 8 -16.53 -1.56 -5.44
N GLN A 9 -17.72 -2.20 -5.50
CA GLN A 9 -18.09 -3.25 -4.56
C GLN A 9 -17.78 -4.67 -5.06
N ILE A 10 -17.56 -4.85 -6.36
CA ILE A 10 -17.32 -6.19 -6.95
C ILE A 10 -15.95 -6.21 -7.65
N PHE A 11 -15.78 -5.38 -8.68
CA PHE A 11 -14.57 -5.48 -9.52
C PHE A 11 -13.29 -5.08 -8.77
N LEU A 12 -13.35 -4.08 -7.92
CA LEU A 12 -12.17 -3.58 -7.21
C LEU A 12 -11.64 -4.61 -6.18
N PRO A 13 -12.46 -5.21 -5.29
CA PRO A 13 -11.99 -6.27 -4.38
C PRO A 13 -11.48 -7.51 -5.12
N ILE A 14 -12.14 -7.94 -6.20
CA ILE A 14 -11.69 -9.08 -7.02
C ILE A 14 -10.32 -8.76 -7.64
N SER A 15 -10.14 -7.55 -8.14
CA SER A 15 -8.87 -7.12 -8.72
C SER A 15 -7.74 -7.14 -7.69
N LEU A 16 -8.02 -6.64 -6.48
CA LEU A 16 -7.06 -6.71 -5.38
C LEU A 16 -6.73 -8.18 -5.04
N ALA A 17 -7.72 -9.06 -4.96
CA ALA A 17 -7.51 -10.48 -4.70
C ALA A 17 -6.62 -11.14 -5.79
N ILE A 18 -6.83 -10.79 -7.08
CA ILE A 18 -5.99 -11.26 -8.19
C ILE A 18 -4.55 -10.72 -8.06
N ILE A 19 -4.39 -9.45 -7.70
CA ILE A 19 -3.07 -8.83 -7.45
C ILE A 19 -2.35 -9.56 -6.30
N MET A 20 -3.05 -9.80 -5.19
CA MET A 20 -2.51 -10.49 -4.02
C MET A 20 -2.18 -11.95 -4.33
N PHE A 21 -3.01 -12.64 -5.09
CA PHE A 21 -2.73 -13.98 -5.58
C PHE A 21 -1.44 -14.02 -6.43
N GLY A 22 -1.30 -13.06 -7.37
CA GLY A 22 -0.08 -12.91 -8.18
C GLY A 22 1.17 -12.68 -7.32
N MET A 23 1.06 -11.86 -6.26
CA MET A 23 2.14 -11.70 -5.28
C MET A 23 2.46 -13.03 -4.58
N GLY A 24 1.45 -13.80 -4.18
CA GLY A 24 1.64 -15.10 -3.56
C GLY A 24 2.40 -16.11 -4.42
N LEU A 25 2.24 -16.06 -5.75
CA LEU A 25 3.01 -16.91 -6.68
C LEU A 25 4.51 -16.59 -6.69
N THR A 26 4.92 -15.41 -6.24
CA THR A 26 6.34 -15.01 -6.14
C THR A 26 6.95 -15.32 -4.79
N LEU A 27 6.13 -15.49 -3.74
CA LEU A 27 6.54 -15.71 -2.35
C LEU A 27 6.88 -17.17 -2.07
N VAL A 28 7.93 -17.39 -1.29
CA VAL A 28 8.27 -18.69 -0.71
C VAL A 28 8.34 -18.61 0.82
N VAL A 29 8.12 -19.72 1.51
CA VAL A 29 8.15 -19.77 2.99
C VAL A 29 9.49 -19.26 3.56
N ASN A 30 10.59 -19.50 2.85
CA ASN A 30 11.91 -19.02 3.24
C ASN A 30 12.04 -17.48 3.23
N ASP A 31 11.17 -16.74 2.54
CA ASP A 31 11.18 -15.28 2.59
C ASP A 31 10.83 -14.78 3.99
N PHE A 32 9.94 -15.47 4.71
CA PHE A 32 9.64 -15.17 6.12
C PHE A 32 10.80 -15.52 7.06
N GLY A 33 11.62 -16.49 6.69
CA GLY A 33 12.84 -16.86 7.43
C GLY A 33 13.92 -15.75 7.41
N ARG A 34 13.83 -14.80 6.48
CA ARG A 34 14.74 -13.65 6.41
C ARG A 34 14.65 -12.73 7.64
N LEU A 35 13.53 -12.75 8.36
CA LEU A 35 13.42 -12.10 9.67
C LEU A 35 14.53 -12.54 10.62
N PHE A 36 14.91 -13.82 10.59
CA PHE A 36 15.97 -14.38 11.44
C PHE A 36 17.37 -14.19 10.84
N ALA A 37 17.47 -14.12 9.51
CA ALA A 37 18.77 -13.95 8.82
C ALA A 37 19.21 -12.46 8.78
N TYR A 38 18.27 -11.54 8.65
CA TYR A 38 18.51 -10.10 8.54
C TYR A 38 17.56 -9.32 9.47
N PRO A 39 17.58 -9.60 10.81
CA PRO A 39 16.59 -9.08 11.74
C PRO A 39 16.61 -7.55 11.81
N LYS A 40 17.76 -6.95 11.71
CA LYS A 40 17.93 -5.49 11.79
C LYS A 40 17.23 -4.78 10.64
N GLU A 41 17.46 -5.22 9.42
CA GLU A 41 16.88 -4.65 8.22
C GLU A 41 15.36 -4.82 8.19
N VAL A 42 14.87 -6.00 8.58
CA VAL A 42 13.45 -6.30 8.61
C VAL A 42 12.75 -5.50 9.71
N LEU A 43 13.30 -5.46 10.92
CA LEU A 43 12.70 -4.71 12.04
C LEU A 43 12.63 -3.21 11.73
N ILE A 44 13.68 -2.61 11.17
CA ILE A 44 13.69 -1.19 10.82
C ILE A 44 12.69 -0.90 9.71
N GLY A 45 12.64 -1.74 8.67
CA GLY A 45 11.66 -1.58 7.60
C GLY A 45 10.22 -1.69 8.10
N LEU A 46 9.91 -2.69 8.94
CA LEU A 46 8.60 -2.84 9.55
C LEU A 46 8.25 -1.68 10.48
N PHE A 47 9.21 -1.21 11.29
CA PHE A 47 8.97 -0.08 12.18
C PHE A 47 8.67 1.21 11.42
N ASN A 48 9.40 1.46 10.32
CA ASN A 48 9.10 2.58 9.44
C ASN A 48 7.67 2.50 8.89
N GLN A 49 7.24 1.33 8.47
CA GLN A 49 5.97 1.13 7.79
C GLN A 49 4.78 1.07 8.76
N LEU A 50 4.94 0.43 9.90
CA LEU A 50 3.84 0.19 10.84
C LEU A 50 3.70 1.28 11.91
N VAL A 51 4.76 2.07 12.16
CA VAL A 51 4.78 3.09 13.21
C VAL A 51 5.01 4.48 12.63
N PHE A 52 6.15 4.68 11.95
CA PHE A 52 6.50 6.03 11.50
C PHE A 52 5.61 6.53 10.36
N LEU A 53 5.21 5.66 9.43
CA LEU A 53 4.36 6.07 8.32
C LEU A 53 2.98 6.55 8.81
N PRO A 54 2.23 5.82 9.67
CA PRO A 54 1.00 6.33 10.25
C PRO A 54 1.19 7.60 11.07
N LEU A 55 2.28 7.70 11.82
CA LEU A 55 2.59 8.89 12.62
C LEU A 55 2.85 10.12 11.74
N ILE A 56 3.62 9.97 10.65
CA ILE A 56 3.86 11.06 9.69
C ILE A 56 2.55 11.44 9.00
N GLY A 57 1.73 10.46 8.60
CA GLY A 57 0.41 10.70 8.02
C GLY A 57 -0.46 11.53 8.95
N PHE A 58 -0.54 11.16 10.22
CA PHE A 58 -1.29 11.89 11.24
C PHE A 58 -0.77 13.33 11.42
N LEU A 59 0.56 13.53 11.50
CA LEU A 59 1.15 14.86 11.64
C LEU A 59 0.89 15.74 10.40
N ILE A 60 0.91 15.16 9.19
CA ILE A 60 0.60 15.90 7.96
C ILE A 60 -0.87 16.31 7.93
N ILE A 61 -1.79 15.45 8.36
CA ILE A 61 -3.21 15.80 8.45
C ILE A 61 -3.41 17.02 9.35
N LEU A 62 -2.78 17.03 10.53
CA LEU A 62 -2.85 18.17 11.45
C LEU A 62 -2.20 19.44 10.87
N LEU A 63 -1.10 19.29 10.11
CA LEU A 63 -0.40 20.43 9.52
C LEU A 63 -1.22 21.12 8.43
N PHE A 64 -1.99 20.35 7.65
CA PHE A 64 -2.77 20.87 6.53
C PHE A 64 -4.22 21.17 6.88
N ASP A 65 -4.65 20.91 8.12
CA ASP A 65 -6.03 21.12 8.59
C ASP A 65 -7.08 20.54 7.63
N LEU A 66 -6.87 19.27 7.27
CA LEU A 66 -7.68 18.58 6.26
C LEU A 66 -9.08 18.25 6.80
N ASN A 67 -10.08 18.27 5.92
CA ASN A 67 -11.41 17.79 6.28
C ASN A 67 -11.41 16.30 6.66
N SER A 68 -12.44 15.84 7.38
CA SER A 68 -12.50 14.48 7.95
C SER A 68 -12.35 13.38 6.90
N SER A 69 -12.97 13.52 5.70
CA SER A 69 -12.87 12.52 4.65
C SER A 69 -11.44 12.40 4.12
N MET A 70 -10.77 13.52 3.86
CA MET A 70 -9.38 13.54 3.38
C MET A 70 -8.41 13.07 4.46
N ALA A 71 -8.64 13.45 5.71
CA ALA A 71 -7.85 13.00 6.85
C ALA A 71 -7.91 11.48 7.01
N ILE A 72 -9.12 10.90 7.02
CA ILE A 72 -9.31 9.45 7.10
C ILE A 72 -8.67 8.76 5.89
N GLY A 73 -8.80 9.31 4.68
CA GLY A 73 -8.18 8.78 3.48
C GLY A 73 -6.65 8.72 3.55
N ILE A 74 -5.98 9.76 4.09
CA ILE A 74 -4.53 9.75 4.35
C ILE A 74 -4.18 8.73 5.42
N MET A 75 -4.98 8.58 6.48
CA MET A 75 -4.76 7.55 7.50
C MET A 75 -4.87 6.15 6.90
N ILE A 76 -5.92 5.85 6.12
CA ILE A 76 -6.08 4.56 5.44
C ILE A 76 -4.81 4.23 4.64
N LEU A 77 -4.35 5.18 3.81
CA LEU A 77 -3.16 5.01 2.99
C LEU A 77 -1.91 4.76 3.84
N SER A 78 -1.74 5.53 4.92
CA SER A 78 -0.58 5.43 5.81
C SER A 78 -0.55 4.14 6.64
N LEU A 79 -1.70 3.51 6.84
CA LEU A 79 -1.82 2.24 7.54
C LEU A 79 -1.62 1.03 6.60
N CYS A 80 -1.68 1.23 5.28
CA CYS A 80 -1.50 0.16 4.31
C CYS A 80 -0.05 -0.30 4.22
N PRO A 81 0.20 -1.59 3.94
CA PRO A 81 1.54 -2.11 3.71
C PRO A 81 2.08 -1.65 2.36
N GLY A 82 3.35 -1.93 2.07
CA GLY A 82 3.86 -1.92 0.70
C GLY A 82 3.07 -2.85 -0.22
N GLY A 83 3.27 -2.75 -1.51
CA GLY A 83 2.53 -3.56 -2.49
C GLY A 83 3.46 -4.25 -3.50
N PRO A 84 2.92 -5.04 -4.43
CA PRO A 84 3.71 -5.65 -5.51
C PRO A 84 4.50 -4.63 -6.32
N THR A 85 4.04 -3.39 -6.38
CA THR A 85 4.70 -2.28 -7.07
C THR A 85 6.02 -1.89 -6.40
N SER A 86 6.11 -1.91 -5.07
CA SER A 86 7.36 -1.63 -4.35
C SER A 86 8.44 -2.66 -4.68
N ASN A 87 8.06 -3.94 -4.78
CA ASN A 87 8.96 -5.02 -5.17
C ASN A 87 9.51 -4.82 -6.61
N LEU A 88 8.64 -4.40 -7.55
CA LEU A 88 9.04 -4.10 -8.92
C LEU A 88 10.02 -2.92 -8.98
N ILE A 89 9.68 -1.83 -8.30
CA ILE A 89 10.54 -0.63 -8.24
C ILE A 89 11.90 -0.99 -7.60
N THR A 90 11.89 -1.77 -6.51
CA THR A 90 13.10 -2.28 -5.85
C THR A 90 13.95 -3.12 -6.80
N GLN A 91 13.34 -3.97 -7.61
CA GLN A 91 14.04 -4.79 -8.60
C GLN A 91 14.76 -3.92 -9.64
N VAL A 92 14.06 -2.96 -10.23
CA VAL A 92 14.61 -2.08 -11.27
C VAL A 92 15.65 -1.13 -10.68
N ALA A 93 15.43 -0.62 -9.46
CA ALA A 93 16.38 0.22 -8.72
C ALA A 93 17.57 -0.55 -8.14
N ARG A 94 17.71 -1.85 -8.44
CA ARG A 94 18.79 -2.74 -7.96
C ARG A 94 18.89 -2.85 -6.43
N GLY A 95 17.79 -2.70 -5.73
CA GLY A 95 17.68 -2.96 -4.30
C GLY A 95 17.77 -4.45 -3.94
N ASN A 96 17.61 -4.76 -2.67
CA ASN A 96 17.51 -6.12 -2.14
C ASN A 96 16.05 -6.61 -2.28
N ILE A 97 15.73 -7.29 -3.38
CA ILE A 97 14.38 -7.78 -3.69
C ILE A 97 13.87 -8.70 -2.58
N GLY A 98 14.73 -9.58 -2.07
CA GLY A 98 14.33 -10.49 -1.01
C GLY A 98 13.92 -9.77 0.27
N LEU A 99 14.58 -8.67 0.64
CA LEU A 99 14.17 -7.84 1.77
C LEU A 99 12.84 -7.13 1.49
N SER A 100 12.68 -6.54 0.30
CA SER A 100 11.44 -5.87 -0.12
C SER A 100 10.24 -6.81 -0.04
N VAL A 101 10.34 -8.00 -0.64
CA VAL A 101 9.31 -9.05 -0.61
C VAL A 101 8.98 -9.48 0.82
N THR A 102 10.00 -9.65 1.68
CA THR A 102 9.81 -10.01 3.09
C THR A 102 9.08 -8.93 3.85
N LEU A 103 9.46 -7.65 3.67
CA LEU A 103 8.80 -6.50 4.32
C LEU A 103 7.35 -6.38 3.90
N THR A 104 7.07 -6.43 2.59
CA THR A 104 5.70 -6.39 2.05
C THR A 104 4.85 -7.54 2.61
N ALA A 105 5.37 -8.77 2.65
CA ALA A 105 4.64 -9.93 3.12
C ALA A 105 4.34 -9.85 4.63
N LEU A 106 5.34 -9.54 5.45
CA LEU A 106 5.18 -9.40 6.90
C LEU A 106 4.26 -8.24 7.26
N ALA A 107 4.46 -7.07 6.61
CA ALA A 107 3.59 -5.92 6.82
C ALA A 107 2.14 -6.26 6.43
N SER A 108 1.91 -6.94 5.31
CA SER A 108 0.55 -7.34 4.89
C SER A 108 -0.15 -8.26 5.90
N LEU A 109 0.58 -9.15 6.58
CA LEU A 109 0.03 -9.99 7.63
C LEU A 109 -0.32 -9.19 8.89
N ILE A 110 0.56 -8.28 9.31
CA ILE A 110 0.37 -7.47 10.51
C ILE A 110 -0.77 -6.45 10.31
N THR A 111 -0.84 -5.85 9.14
CA THR A 111 -1.82 -4.80 8.85
C THR A 111 -3.26 -5.30 8.79
N VAL A 112 -3.51 -6.58 8.61
CA VAL A 112 -4.86 -7.16 8.79
C VAL A 112 -5.45 -6.81 10.17
N PHE A 113 -4.61 -6.78 11.19
CA PHE A 113 -5.02 -6.48 12.56
C PHE A 113 -4.88 -4.99 12.88
N THR A 114 -3.79 -4.36 12.46
CA THR A 114 -3.50 -2.97 12.84
C THR A 114 -4.36 -1.96 12.10
N ILE A 115 -4.70 -2.19 10.83
CA ILE A 115 -5.55 -1.27 10.05
C ILE A 115 -6.90 -1.07 10.74
N PRO A 116 -7.72 -2.09 11.02
CA PRO A 116 -9.05 -1.87 11.58
C PRO A 116 -9.02 -1.20 12.95
N ILE A 117 -8.03 -1.54 13.78
CA ILE A 117 -7.90 -0.97 15.13
C ILE A 117 -7.52 0.51 15.06
N ILE A 118 -6.42 0.83 14.37
CA ILE A 118 -5.93 2.22 14.32
C ILE A 118 -6.87 3.11 13.49
N LEU A 119 -7.46 2.56 12.42
CA LEU A 119 -8.42 3.29 11.59
C LEU A 119 -9.70 3.62 12.35
N SER A 120 -10.20 2.73 13.21
CA SER A 120 -11.36 3.00 14.07
C SER A 120 -11.11 4.19 14.98
N GLU A 121 -9.93 4.23 15.63
CA GLU A 121 -9.53 5.36 16.47
C GLU A 121 -9.35 6.65 15.65
N ALA A 122 -8.74 6.55 14.46
CA ALA A 122 -8.57 7.70 13.57
C ALA A 122 -9.92 8.25 13.08
N ILE A 123 -10.87 7.41 12.74
CA ILE A 123 -12.23 7.83 12.38
C ILE A 123 -12.85 8.59 13.54
N THR A 124 -12.85 8.04 14.74
CA THR A 124 -13.39 8.68 15.93
C THR A 124 -12.74 10.04 16.18
N TYR A 125 -11.41 10.12 16.04
CA TYR A 125 -10.67 11.37 16.27
C TYR A 125 -10.99 12.46 15.22
N PHE A 126 -11.04 12.10 13.94
CA PHE A 126 -11.22 13.08 12.86
C PHE A 126 -12.68 13.41 12.55
N THR A 127 -13.64 12.58 12.92
CA THR A 127 -15.07 12.91 12.78
C THR A 127 -15.58 13.71 13.99
N GLY A 128 -14.93 13.61 15.16
CA GLY A 128 -15.33 14.33 16.37
C GLY A 128 -16.75 13.98 16.81
N GLU A 129 -17.43 14.98 17.41
CA GLU A 129 -18.84 14.89 17.82
C GLU A 129 -19.81 15.26 16.67
N THR A 130 -19.42 15.09 15.41
CA THR A 130 -20.32 15.35 14.28
C THR A 130 -21.41 14.27 14.23
N ASP A 131 -22.63 14.64 13.78
CA ASP A 131 -23.81 13.74 13.71
C ASP A 131 -23.61 12.52 12.79
N VAL A 132 -22.49 12.41 12.09
CA VAL A 132 -22.18 11.30 11.19
C VAL A 132 -21.32 10.27 11.91
N VAL A 133 -21.96 9.30 12.54
CA VAL A 133 -21.26 8.16 13.17
C VAL A 133 -20.83 7.18 12.08
N ILE A 134 -19.55 7.21 11.72
CA ILE A 134 -18.95 6.16 10.86
C ILE A 134 -18.46 5.05 11.78
N GLU A 135 -19.27 4.03 11.99
CA GLU A 135 -18.85 2.85 12.75
C GLU A 135 -18.06 1.90 11.86
N LEU A 136 -16.82 1.64 12.21
CA LEU A 136 -16.00 0.60 11.57
C LEU A 136 -16.10 -0.70 12.39
N PRO A 137 -16.82 -1.74 11.93
CA PRO A 137 -16.89 -3.01 12.64
C PRO A 137 -15.55 -3.73 12.53
N ILE A 138 -14.71 -3.59 13.57
CA ILE A 138 -13.30 -4.02 13.59
C ILE A 138 -13.14 -5.48 13.14
N VAL A 139 -13.90 -6.43 13.73
CA VAL A 139 -13.78 -7.85 13.42
C VAL A 139 -14.20 -8.15 11.98
N GLN A 140 -15.28 -7.55 11.51
CA GLN A 140 -15.74 -7.73 10.14
C GLN A 140 -14.71 -7.16 9.14
N THR A 141 -14.14 -6.01 9.43
CA THR A 141 -13.10 -5.39 8.60
C THR A 141 -11.83 -6.24 8.58
N MET A 142 -11.40 -6.80 9.72
CA MET A 142 -10.29 -7.77 9.77
C MET A 142 -10.55 -8.96 8.85
N LEU A 143 -11.74 -9.55 8.92
CA LEU A 143 -12.12 -10.69 8.08
C LEU A 143 -12.15 -10.34 6.60
N GLN A 144 -12.67 -9.15 6.25
CA GLN A 144 -12.68 -8.67 4.87
C GLN A 144 -11.26 -8.47 4.32
N ILE A 145 -10.37 -7.80 5.07
CA ILE A 145 -8.98 -7.61 4.66
C ILE A 145 -8.28 -8.96 4.54
N LEU A 146 -8.46 -9.87 5.49
CA LEU A 146 -7.90 -11.22 5.45
C LEU A 146 -8.36 -11.98 4.20
N LEU A 147 -9.65 -11.91 3.86
CA LEU A 147 -10.23 -12.59 2.70
C LEU A 147 -9.67 -12.08 1.38
N ILE A 148 -9.49 -10.76 1.24
CA ILE A 148 -9.07 -10.13 -0.03
C ILE A 148 -7.54 -10.00 -0.16
N THR A 149 -6.77 -10.20 0.92
CA THR A 149 -5.30 -10.09 0.90
C THR A 149 -4.60 -11.40 1.25
N VAL A 150 -4.74 -11.86 2.49
CA VAL A 150 -3.95 -12.99 3.00
C VAL A 150 -4.35 -14.33 2.37
N ILE A 151 -5.65 -14.57 2.18
CA ILE A 151 -6.12 -15.82 1.57
C ILE A 151 -5.61 -15.96 0.13
N PRO A 152 -5.77 -14.98 -0.78
CA PRO A 152 -5.21 -15.08 -2.13
C PRO A 152 -3.69 -15.24 -2.15
N VAL A 153 -2.94 -14.52 -1.31
CA VAL A 153 -1.49 -14.68 -1.17
C VAL A 153 -1.17 -16.13 -0.75
N SER A 154 -1.85 -16.65 0.26
CA SER A 154 -1.63 -18.02 0.75
C SER A 154 -1.90 -19.07 -0.31
N ILE A 155 -2.96 -18.92 -1.10
CA ILE A 155 -3.27 -19.80 -2.23
C ILE A 155 -2.13 -19.76 -3.27
N GLY A 156 -1.66 -18.55 -3.62
CA GLY A 156 -0.52 -18.38 -4.53
C GLY A 156 0.75 -19.08 -4.03
N MET A 157 1.08 -18.92 -2.75
CA MET A 157 2.22 -19.59 -2.10
C MET A 157 2.09 -21.11 -2.11
N VAL A 158 0.90 -21.66 -1.85
CA VAL A 158 0.65 -23.10 -1.92
C VAL A 158 0.87 -23.63 -3.33
N ILE A 159 0.40 -22.90 -4.35
CA ILE A 159 0.64 -23.26 -5.76
C ILE A 159 2.14 -23.19 -6.07
N ARG A 160 2.83 -22.15 -5.63
CA ARG A 160 4.29 -22.01 -5.77
C ARG A 160 5.03 -23.20 -5.18
N LYS A 161 4.65 -23.64 -3.98
CA LYS A 161 5.25 -24.80 -3.31
C LYS A 161 4.98 -26.12 -4.04
N LYS A 162 3.76 -26.29 -4.61
CA LYS A 162 3.36 -27.54 -5.28
C LYS A 162 3.83 -27.62 -6.73
N ASN A 163 3.88 -26.50 -7.43
CA ASN A 163 4.24 -26.44 -8.84
C ASN A 163 5.01 -25.15 -9.14
N GLU A 164 6.30 -25.19 -8.83
CA GLU A 164 7.19 -24.04 -9.01
C GLU A 164 7.29 -23.60 -10.47
N ALA A 165 7.35 -24.54 -11.40
CA ALA A 165 7.44 -24.24 -12.84
C ALA A 165 6.21 -23.47 -13.35
N PHE A 166 5.01 -23.85 -12.88
CA PHE A 166 3.78 -23.11 -13.20
C PHE A 166 3.80 -21.70 -12.58
N ALA A 167 4.15 -21.58 -11.30
CA ALA A 167 4.18 -20.31 -10.60
C ALA A 167 5.14 -19.32 -11.27
N LEU A 168 6.36 -19.77 -11.63
CA LEU A 168 7.35 -18.96 -12.36
C LEU A 168 6.86 -18.52 -13.73
N ARG A 169 6.19 -19.41 -14.47
CA ARG A 169 5.60 -19.08 -15.78
C ARG A 169 4.51 -18.02 -15.66
N MET A 170 3.70 -18.10 -14.59
CA MET A 170 2.56 -17.19 -14.35
C MET A 170 2.95 -15.87 -13.69
N GLU A 171 4.14 -15.74 -13.10
CA GLU A 171 4.59 -14.54 -12.40
C GLU A 171 4.47 -13.28 -13.28
N ARG A 172 5.07 -13.30 -14.48
CA ARG A 172 5.03 -12.14 -15.38
C ARG A 172 3.64 -11.85 -15.95
N PRO A 173 2.87 -12.82 -16.46
CA PRO A 173 1.49 -12.59 -16.87
C PRO A 173 0.60 -12.04 -15.77
N MET A 174 0.67 -12.60 -14.56
CA MET A 174 -0.13 -12.14 -13.43
C MET A 174 0.24 -10.71 -13.01
N ARG A 175 1.53 -10.38 -12.98
CA ARG A 175 1.99 -9.02 -12.68
C ARG A 175 1.47 -8.01 -13.70
N ILE A 176 1.55 -8.32 -15.00
CA ILE A 176 1.03 -7.45 -16.07
C ILE A 176 -0.49 -7.33 -15.95
N ALA A 177 -1.20 -8.44 -15.84
CA ALA A 177 -2.66 -8.45 -15.73
C ALA A 177 -3.13 -7.64 -14.51
N SER A 178 -2.49 -7.82 -13.35
CA SER A 178 -2.77 -7.09 -12.11
C SER A 178 -2.55 -5.58 -12.28
N THR A 179 -1.43 -5.18 -12.87
CA THR A 179 -1.11 -3.76 -13.10
C THR A 179 -2.09 -3.12 -14.08
N VAL A 180 -2.39 -3.81 -15.19
CA VAL A 180 -3.36 -3.32 -16.19
C VAL A 180 -4.75 -3.22 -15.59
N LEU A 181 -5.18 -4.23 -14.85
CA LEU A 181 -6.48 -4.24 -14.18
C LEU A 181 -6.61 -3.09 -13.17
N PHE A 182 -5.59 -2.88 -12.35
CA PHE A 182 -5.54 -1.75 -11.42
C PHE A 182 -5.64 -0.41 -12.16
N ILE A 183 -4.83 -0.21 -13.21
CA ILE A 183 -4.84 1.03 -14.00
C ILE A 183 -6.22 1.27 -14.62
N ILE A 184 -6.82 0.24 -15.21
CA ILE A 184 -8.16 0.36 -15.84
C ILE A 184 -9.19 0.79 -14.79
N ILE A 185 -9.27 0.08 -13.66
CA ILE A 185 -10.25 0.40 -12.61
C ILE A 185 -9.99 1.78 -12.03
N PHE A 186 -8.72 2.10 -11.75
CA PHE A 186 -8.33 3.41 -11.25
C PHE A 186 -8.77 4.52 -12.22
N LEU A 187 -8.50 4.37 -13.52
CA LEU A 187 -8.93 5.34 -14.53
C LEU A 187 -10.45 5.44 -14.64
N LEU A 188 -11.18 4.31 -14.59
CA LEU A 188 -12.64 4.33 -14.62
C LEU A 188 -13.24 5.11 -13.45
N VAL A 189 -12.73 4.89 -12.23
CA VAL A 189 -13.15 5.65 -11.05
C VAL A 189 -12.75 7.12 -11.18
N MET A 190 -11.56 7.41 -11.69
CA MET A 190 -11.08 8.77 -11.95
C MET A 190 -11.97 9.51 -12.93
N ILE A 191 -12.32 8.88 -14.06
CA ILE A 191 -13.20 9.49 -15.08
C ILE A 191 -14.61 9.72 -14.53
N ALA A 192 -15.14 8.74 -13.79
CA ALA A 192 -16.47 8.84 -13.19
C ALA A 192 -16.57 9.97 -12.14
N ASN A 193 -15.45 10.34 -11.50
CA ASN A 193 -15.39 11.33 -10.41
C ASN A 193 -14.41 12.49 -10.72
N LYS A 194 -14.25 12.85 -11.99
CA LYS A 194 -13.22 13.81 -12.47
C LYS A 194 -13.20 15.14 -11.71
N ASP A 195 -14.38 15.69 -11.41
CA ASP A 195 -14.51 16.99 -10.74
C ASP A 195 -14.03 16.91 -9.27
N LEU A 196 -14.39 15.84 -8.58
CA LEU A 196 -13.92 15.53 -7.20
C LEU A 196 -12.40 15.37 -7.16
N ILE A 197 -11.80 14.78 -8.19
CA ILE A 197 -10.35 14.55 -8.23
C ILE A 197 -9.56 15.83 -8.42
N VAL A 198 -10.01 16.70 -9.30
CA VAL A 198 -9.37 18.01 -9.50
C VAL A 198 -9.41 18.81 -8.18
N GLU A 199 -10.53 18.75 -7.46
CA GLU A 199 -10.68 19.41 -6.17
C GLU A 199 -9.80 18.76 -5.10
N ALA A 200 -9.80 17.43 -5.00
CA ALA A 200 -8.94 16.69 -4.09
C ALA A 200 -7.45 16.94 -4.36
N MET A 201 -7.01 17.02 -5.62
CA MET A 201 -5.61 17.33 -5.92
C MET A 201 -5.20 18.73 -5.44
N LYS A 202 -6.11 19.70 -5.42
CA LYS A 202 -5.85 21.01 -4.83
C LYS A 202 -5.76 20.94 -3.30
N GLU A 203 -6.60 20.13 -2.68
CA GLU A 203 -6.70 20.01 -1.24
C GLU A 203 -5.59 19.12 -0.65
N VAL A 204 -5.38 17.91 -1.18
CA VAL A 204 -4.45 16.92 -0.62
C VAL A 204 -3.21 16.65 -1.46
N GLY A 205 -3.08 17.26 -2.64
CA GLY A 205 -1.95 16.97 -3.54
C GLY A 205 -0.60 17.29 -2.90
N LEU A 206 -0.47 18.45 -2.22
CA LEU A 206 0.76 18.82 -1.53
C LEU A 206 0.97 17.97 -0.25
N ALA A 207 -0.09 17.67 0.49
CA ALA A 207 -0.03 16.84 1.69
C ALA A 207 0.45 15.41 1.34
N THR A 208 -0.08 14.82 0.28
CA THR A 208 0.32 13.49 -0.19
C THR A 208 1.72 13.46 -0.80
N LEU A 209 2.15 14.53 -1.47
CA LEU A 209 3.55 14.67 -1.91
C LEU A 209 4.49 14.71 -0.70
N LEU A 210 4.17 15.54 0.28
CA LEU A 210 4.98 15.66 1.50
C LEU A 210 5.03 14.33 2.26
N LEU A 211 3.92 13.60 2.34
CA LEU A 211 3.87 12.25 2.92
C LEU A 211 4.82 11.31 2.20
N ASN A 212 4.77 11.24 0.88
CA ASN A 212 5.64 10.38 0.08
C ASN A 212 7.13 10.71 0.28
N LEU A 213 7.50 11.98 0.16
CA LEU A 213 8.89 12.41 0.29
C LEU A 213 9.43 12.23 1.73
N SER A 214 8.62 12.55 2.74
CA SER A 214 9.00 12.41 4.16
C SER A 214 9.21 10.94 4.53
N THR A 215 8.33 10.04 4.11
CA THR A 215 8.44 8.62 4.40
C THR A 215 9.61 7.97 3.67
N MET A 216 9.88 8.36 2.42
CA MET A 216 11.08 7.91 1.70
C MET A 216 12.36 8.43 2.33
N ALA A 217 12.39 9.72 2.72
CA ALA A 217 13.52 10.32 3.43
C ALA A 217 13.75 9.62 4.78
N LEU A 218 12.67 9.33 5.52
CA LEU A 218 12.76 8.57 6.77
C LEU A 218 13.32 7.17 6.55
N GLY A 219 12.84 6.44 5.55
CA GLY A 219 13.35 5.11 5.19
C GLY A 219 14.86 5.13 4.88
N TYR A 220 15.29 6.14 4.13
CA TYR A 220 16.72 6.35 3.84
C TYR A 220 17.51 6.68 5.09
N LEU A 221 17.05 7.62 5.91
CA LEU A 221 17.73 8.10 7.11
C LEU A 221 17.82 7.03 8.19
N THR A 222 16.72 6.32 8.48
CA THR A 222 16.73 5.23 9.46
C THR A 222 17.68 4.12 9.04
N ALA A 223 17.64 3.68 7.77
CA ALA A 223 18.61 2.72 7.26
C ALA A 223 20.05 3.20 7.45
N LYS A 224 20.34 4.48 7.13
CA LYS A 224 21.68 5.10 7.30
C LYS A 224 22.11 5.16 8.77
N ILE A 225 21.24 5.62 9.66
CA ILE A 225 21.53 5.75 11.12
C ILE A 225 21.87 4.38 11.72
N PHE A 226 21.12 3.36 11.33
CA PHE A 226 21.36 2.00 11.80
C PHE A 226 22.46 1.26 11.01
N GLY A 227 23.22 1.95 10.14
CA GLY A 227 24.36 1.39 9.40
C GLY A 227 23.99 0.40 8.30
N ILE A 228 22.72 0.40 7.84
CA ILE A 228 22.28 -0.39 6.70
C ILE A 228 22.63 0.37 5.43
N LYS A 229 23.36 -0.27 4.52
CA LYS A 229 23.91 0.37 3.31
C LYS A 229 23.55 -0.40 2.05
N GLY A 230 23.77 0.23 0.89
CA GLY A 230 23.65 -0.40 -0.43
C GLY A 230 22.24 -0.87 -0.73
N LYS A 231 22.11 -2.11 -1.23
CA LYS A 231 20.83 -2.66 -1.72
C LYS A 231 19.72 -2.69 -0.69
N SER A 232 20.06 -2.99 0.57
CA SER A 232 19.03 -3.04 1.65
C SER A 232 18.54 -1.65 2.02
N GLN A 233 19.41 -0.63 2.01
CA GLN A 233 19.00 0.76 2.22
C GLN A 233 18.02 1.22 1.11
N ILE A 234 18.31 0.89 -0.16
CA ILE A 234 17.42 1.20 -1.29
C ILE A 234 16.05 0.56 -1.06
N SER A 235 16.01 -0.72 -0.66
CA SER A 235 14.76 -1.43 -0.43
C SER A 235 13.93 -0.81 0.70
N ILE A 236 14.55 -0.49 1.84
CA ILE A 236 13.85 0.16 2.97
C ILE A 236 13.31 1.52 2.54
N THR A 237 14.08 2.30 1.78
CA THR A 237 13.65 3.61 1.25
C THR A 237 12.40 3.47 0.38
N ILE A 238 12.43 2.51 -0.55
CA ILE A 238 11.32 2.27 -1.49
C ILE A 238 10.08 1.75 -0.73
N GLU A 239 10.25 0.75 0.13
CA GLU A 239 9.13 0.19 0.91
C GLU A 239 8.47 1.24 1.81
N SER A 240 9.23 2.17 2.37
CA SER A 240 8.68 3.25 3.21
C SER A 240 7.84 4.26 2.43
N GLY A 241 8.07 4.43 1.11
CA GLY A 241 7.39 5.44 0.30
C GLY A 241 6.45 4.88 -0.78
N ILE A 242 6.46 3.58 -1.05
CA ILE A 242 5.61 2.97 -2.08
C ILE A 242 4.57 2.06 -1.43
N GLN A 243 3.36 2.57 -1.31
CA GLN A 243 2.27 1.92 -0.57
C GLN A 243 1.34 1.10 -1.47
N ASN A 244 0.57 0.20 -0.87
CA ASN A 244 -0.48 -0.56 -1.55
C ASN A 244 -1.72 0.31 -1.76
N GLY A 245 -1.67 1.19 -2.77
CA GLY A 245 -2.79 2.07 -3.11
C GLY A 245 -4.07 1.31 -3.46
N THR A 246 -3.97 0.09 -4.02
CA THR A 246 -5.17 -0.71 -4.33
C THR A 246 -5.89 -1.12 -3.06
N LEU A 247 -5.15 -1.58 -2.04
CA LEU A 247 -5.74 -1.94 -0.74
C LEU A 247 -6.35 -0.70 -0.07
N ALA A 248 -5.62 0.42 -0.04
CA ALA A 248 -6.12 1.65 0.54
C ALA A 248 -7.43 2.11 -0.14
N PHE A 249 -7.48 2.05 -1.47
CA PHE A 249 -8.65 2.42 -2.23
C PHE A 249 -9.84 1.48 -1.99
N VAL A 250 -9.60 0.15 -1.88
CA VAL A 250 -10.64 -0.84 -1.50
C VAL A 250 -11.18 -0.56 -0.10
N ILE A 251 -10.31 -0.26 0.87
CA ILE A 251 -10.78 0.04 2.24
C ILE A 251 -11.70 1.26 2.22
N ALA A 252 -11.31 2.33 1.55
CA ALA A 252 -12.11 3.55 1.46
C ALA A 252 -13.44 3.33 0.74
N THR A 253 -13.40 2.75 -0.46
CA THR A 253 -14.57 2.71 -1.35
C THR A 253 -15.46 1.49 -1.18
N THR A 254 -14.91 0.35 -0.73
CA THR A 254 -15.65 -0.90 -0.55
C THR A 254 -16.03 -1.14 0.91
N ILE A 255 -15.09 -0.97 1.83
CA ILE A 255 -15.33 -1.25 3.26
C ILE A 255 -16.06 -0.08 3.92
N LEU A 256 -15.54 1.16 3.75
CA LEU A 256 -16.18 2.37 4.29
C LEU A 256 -17.25 2.96 3.38
N ASN A 257 -17.41 2.43 2.16
CA ASN A 257 -18.36 2.89 1.16
C ASN A 257 -18.30 4.41 0.90
N ASN A 258 -17.09 4.98 0.92
CA ASN A 258 -16.86 6.41 0.74
C ASN A 258 -15.77 6.66 -0.31
N VAL A 259 -16.17 7.17 -1.49
CA VAL A 259 -15.25 7.46 -2.61
C VAL A 259 -14.31 8.62 -2.27
N GLU A 260 -14.79 9.62 -1.54
CA GLU A 260 -14.01 10.80 -1.15
C GLU A 260 -12.79 10.43 -0.32
N MET A 261 -12.94 9.48 0.64
CA MET A 261 -11.84 8.91 1.42
C MET A 261 -10.81 8.16 0.56
N GLY A 262 -11.18 7.77 -0.66
CA GLY A 262 -10.27 7.15 -1.63
C GLY A 262 -9.39 8.15 -2.40
N LEU A 263 -9.78 9.43 -2.48
CA LEU A 263 -9.10 10.44 -3.30
C LEU A 263 -7.64 10.70 -2.88
N PRO A 264 -7.27 10.78 -1.59
CA PRO A 264 -5.88 10.90 -1.17
C PRO A 264 -4.98 9.77 -1.69
N THR A 265 -5.52 8.54 -1.79
CA THR A 265 -4.80 7.40 -2.38
C THR A 265 -4.49 7.64 -3.86
N GLY A 266 -5.44 8.24 -4.59
CA GLY A 266 -5.25 8.62 -5.98
C GLY A 266 -4.13 9.64 -6.16
N ALA A 267 -4.18 10.72 -5.40
CA ALA A 267 -3.16 11.77 -5.41
C ALA A 267 -1.78 11.22 -5.04
N TYR A 268 -1.70 10.41 -3.99
CA TYR A 268 -0.45 9.76 -3.56
C TYR A 268 0.12 8.83 -4.63
N SER A 269 -0.74 8.09 -5.33
CA SER A 269 -0.32 7.16 -6.38
C SER A 269 0.44 7.87 -7.49
N ILE A 270 0.04 9.10 -7.85
CA ILE A 270 0.77 9.91 -8.82
C ILE A 270 2.19 10.19 -8.33
N TRP A 271 2.33 10.64 -7.09
CA TRP A 271 3.63 10.97 -6.50
C TRP A 271 4.51 9.75 -6.32
N MET A 272 3.99 8.64 -5.81
CA MET A 272 4.78 7.42 -5.61
C MET A 272 5.30 6.84 -6.93
N PHE A 273 4.55 6.96 -8.04
CA PHE A 273 5.05 6.53 -9.34
C PHE A 273 6.12 7.47 -9.91
N ILE A 274 5.99 8.78 -9.69
CA ILE A 274 7.01 9.76 -10.08
C ILE A 274 8.30 9.51 -9.29
N THR A 275 8.24 9.45 -7.97
CA THR A 275 9.41 9.26 -7.11
C THR A 275 10.04 7.90 -7.31
N GLY A 276 9.23 6.84 -7.43
CA GLY A 276 9.67 5.49 -7.78
C GLY A 276 10.33 5.45 -9.17
N GLY A 277 9.77 6.14 -10.16
CA GLY A 277 10.32 6.29 -11.50
C GLY A 277 11.69 6.98 -11.50
N ILE A 278 11.83 8.05 -10.71
CA ILE A 278 13.12 8.75 -10.53
C ILE A 278 14.16 7.82 -9.91
N LEU A 279 13.80 7.03 -8.89
CA LEU A 279 14.72 6.06 -8.29
C LEU A 279 15.10 4.95 -9.27
N MET A 280 14.16 4.41 -10.01
CA MET A 280 14.43 3.41 -11.05
C MET A 280 15.38 3.97 -12.12
N TRP A 281 15.16 5.19 -12.57
CA TRP A 281 16.02 5.84 -13.56
C TRP A 281 17.42 6.09 -13.01
N ARG A 282 17.53 6.72 -11.83
CA ARG A 282 18.85 7.05 -11.24
C ARG A 282 19.67 5.83 -10.86
N LEU A 283 19.05 4.82 -10.25
CA LEU A 283 19.76 3.66 -9.69
C LEU A 283 19.80 2.48 -10.67
N GLY A 284 18.84 2.39 -11.60
CA GLY A 284 18.77 1.33 -12.59
C GLY A 284 19.74 1.53 -13.77
N VAL A 285 20.00 2.79 -14.19
CA VAL A 285 20.81 3.13 -15.38
C VAL A 285 22.29 3.26 -15.06
N THR A 286 22.67 3.59 -13.82
CA THR A 286 24.09 3.64 -13.45
C THR A 286 24.70 2.23 -13.47
N LYS A 287 25.59 2.00 -14.45
CA LYS A 287 26.38 0.78 -14.64
C LYS A 287 27.31 0.51 -13.47
#